data_afa3759fd206af61381ac9d70ab23cbd
#
_entry.id   afa3759fd206af61381ac9d70ab23cbd
#
_cell.length_a   1.000
_cell.length_b   1.000
_cell.length_c   1.000
_cell.angle_alpha   90.00
_cell.angle_beta   90.00
_cell.angle_gamma   90.00
#
_symmetry.space_group_name_H-M   'P 1'
#
loop_
_entity.id
_entity.type
_entity.pdbx_description
1 polymer ?
#
loop_
_entity_poly.entity_id
_entity_poly.type
_entity_poly.pdbx_seq_one_letter_code
_entity_poly.pdbx_strand_id
1 'polypeptide(L)'
;MKKTPKHQKKRFSKKTVFRYIVFSFIGIVLGLFVYTQNAKGLLKDKMPMPFGYGMSVVLSGSMESRLSVDDLVIIKATDNYKVNDIVLFQDGNSFVIHRIIEIDGDTVTTKGDANNTADEPINKSQIKGVLVYDITGFGAVVNILKQPVFLILILAAAFLLTEFSYRKEKHIDTEELDEIKKMIEELKKDKKP
;
A
#
# COMPACT_ATOMS: atom_id res chain seq x y z
N MET A 1 25.65 -52.43 -3.40
CA MET A 1 24.74 -51.47 -2.75
C MET A 1 24.87 -50.14 -3.43
N LYS A 2 23.89 -49.73 -4.24
CA LYS A 2 23.87 -48.40 -4.93
C LYS A 2 23.43 -47.33 -3.91
N LYS A 3 24.30 -46.38 -3.58
CA LYS A 3 23.97 -45.23 -2.75
C LYS A 3 23.05 -44.29 -3.57
N THR A 4 21.82 -44.12 -3.10
CA THR A 4 20.90 -43.11 -3.62
C THR A 4 21.44 -41.70 -3.43
N PRO A 5 21.40 -40.83 -4.45
CA PRO A 5 21.86 -39.46 -4.30
C PRO A 5 21.02 -38.71 -3.29
N LYS A 6 21.65 -38.15 -2.24
CA LYS A 6 20.99 -37.25 -1.27
C LYS A 6 20.54 -35.99 -2.03
N HIS A 7 19.23 -35.76 -2.09
CA HIS A 7 18.66 -34.50 -2.52
C HIS A 7 19.22 -33.36 -1.64
N GLN A 8 20.17 -32.60 -2.17
CA GLN A 8 20.59 -31.34 -1.55
C GLN A 8 19.44 -30.36 -1.66
N LYS A 9 18.80 -30.02 -0.54
CA LYS A 9 17.86 -28.89 -0.48
C LYS A 9 18.61 -27.61 -0.87
N LYS A 10 18.31 -27.05 -2.05
CA LYS A 10 18.81 -25.73 -2.46
C LYS A 10 18.39 -24.70 -1.41
N ARG A 11 19.32 -24.25 -0.59
CA ARG A 11 19.14 -23.11 0.31
C ARG A 11 19.16 -21.86 -0.56
N PHE A 12 18.03 -21.15 -0.65
CA PHE A 12 17.99 -19.85 -1.32
C PHE A 12 18.95 -18.88 -0.63
N SER A 13 19.74 -18.16 -1.41
CA SER A 13 20.58 -17.09 -0.89
C SER A 13 19.71 -16.00 -0.22
N LYS A 14 20.18 -15.39 0.87
CA LYS A 14 19.50 -14.27 1.53
C LYS A 14 19.15 -13.15 0.53
N LYS A 15 20.00 -12.91 -0.47
CA LYS A 15 19.77 -11.95 -1.55
C LYS A 15 18.60 -12.35 -2.45
N THR A 16 18.50 -13.63 -2.80
CA THR A 16 17.39 -14.16 -3.60
C THR A 16 16.06 -14.01 -2.86
N VAL A 17 16.03 -14.33 -1.57
CA VAL A 17 14.84 -14.14 -0.72
C VAL A 17 14.45 -12.67 -0.66
N PHE A 18 15.40 -11.75 -0.46
CA PHE A 18 15.13 -10.31 -0.45
C PHE A 18 14.52 -9.82 -1.78
N ARG A 19 15.03 -10.30 -2.93
CA ARG A 19 14.46 -9.96 -4.25
C ARG A 19 13.01 -10.40 -4.38
N TYR A 20 12.67 -11.62 -3.96
CA TYR A 20 11.29 -12.10 -3.98
C TYR A 20 10.38 -11.27 -3.07
N ILE A 21 10.86 -10.84 -1.89
CA ILE A 21 10.11 -9.94 -1.00
C ILE A 21 9.83 -8.61 -1.70
N VAL A 22 10.83 -8.00 -2.34
CA VAL A 22 10.68 -6.73 -3.07
C VAL A 22 9.68 -6.88 -4.22
N PHE A 23 9.80 -7.92 -5.05
CA PHE A 23 8.86 -8.15 -6.14
C PHE A 23 7.44 -8.43 -5.66
N SER A 24 7.29 -9.20 -4.59
CA SER A 24 5.98 -9.45 -3.97
C SER A 24 5.36 -8.15 -3.47
N PHE A 25 6.13 -7.30 -2.81
CA PHE A 25 5.66 -5.99 -2.34
C PHE A 25 5.22 -5.09 -3.51
N ILE A 26 6.03 -5.00 -4.57
CA ILE A 26 5.68 -4.26 -5.79
C ILE A 26 4.39 -4.82 -6.41
N GLY A 27 4.24 -6.14 -6.49
CA GLY A 27 3.04 -6.79 -7.01
C GLY A 27 1.79 -6.46 -6.19
N ILE A 28 1.90 -6.42 -4.86
CA ILE A 28 0.81 -6.02 -3.96
C ILE A 28 0.42 -4.55 -4.20
N VAL A 29 1.40 -3.64 -4.26
CA VAL A 29 1.16 -2.21 -4.49
C VAL A 29 0.49 -1.98 -5.85
N LEU A 30 0.97 -2.64 -6.90
CA LEU A 30 0.36 -2.58 -8.23
C LEU A 30 -1.06 -3.16 -8.24
N GLY A 31 -1.28 -4.30 -7.58
CA GLY A 31 -2.59 -4.92 -7.46
C GLY A 31 -3.60 -4.01 -6.76
N LEU A 32 -3.20 -3.37 -5.65
CA LEU A 32 -4.01 -2.39 -4.96
C LEU A 32 -4.28 -1.15 -5.81
N PHE A 33 -3.30 -0.67 -6.56
CA PHE A 33 -3.48 0.45 -7.48
C PHE A 33 -4.49 0.12 -8.58
N VAL A 34 -4.35 -1.03 -9.24
CA VAL A 34 -5.30 -1.50 -10.26
C VAL A 34 -6.70 -1.68 -9.67
N TYR A 35 -6.80 -2.27 -8.47
CA TYR A 35 -8.07 -2.40 -7.76
C TYR A 35 -8.74 -1.03 -7.55
N THR A 36 -8.01 -0.04 -7.05
CA THR A 36 -8.58 1.29 -6.78
C THR A 36 -9.02 2.02 -8.05
N GLN A 37 -8.31 1.84 -9.17
CA GLN A 37 -8.72 2.43 -10.46
C GLN A 37 -9.98 1.74 -11.02
N ASN A 38 -10.05 0.41 -10.95
CA ASN A 38 -11.23 -0.35 -11.41
C ASN A 38 -12.46 -0.07 -10.54
N ALA A 39 -12.30 0.03 -9.22
CA ALA A 39 -13.40 0.34 -8.32
C ALA A 39 -14.01 1.71 -8.64
N LYS A 40 -13.21 2.71 -8.93
CA LYS A 40 -13.67 4.05 -9.34
C LYS A 40 -14.34 4.06 -10.72
N GLY A 41 -13.77 3.34 -11.68
CA GLY A 41 -14.22 3.33 -13.08
C GLY A 41 -15.39 2.40 -13.34
N LEU A 42 -15.25 1.12 -13.04
CA LEU A 42 -16.20 0.07 -13.38
C LEU A 42 -17.33 -0.09 -12.36
N LEU A 43 -17.00 -0.03 -11.07
CA LEU A 43 -17.97 -0.23 -9.99
C LEU A 43 -18.66 1.07 -9.58
N LYS A 44 -18.26 2.22 -10.14
CA LYS A 44 -18.73 3.56 -9.75
C LYS A 44 -18.61 3.84 -8.26
N ASP A 45 -17.80 3.05 -7.56
CA ASP A 45 -17.53 3.27 -6.15
C ASP A 45 -16.50 4.41 -6.02
N LYS A 46 -16.97 5.53 -5.51
CA LYS A 46 -16.15 6.73 -5.37
C LYS A 46 -15.05 6.58 -4.31
N MET A 47 -15.23 5.63 -3.39
CA MET A 47 -14.26 5.32 -2.33
C MET A 47 -14.02 3.81 -2.24
N PRO A 48 -12.97 3.29 -2.91
CA PRO A 48 -12.59 1.89 -2.77
C PRO A 48 -12.18 1.58 -1.33
N MET A 49 -12.74 0.51 -0.77
CA MET A 49 -12.47 0.07 0.60
C MET A 49 -11.95 -1.38 0.60
N PRO A 50 -10.68 -1.62 0.18
CA PRO A 50 -10.09 -2.96 0.22
C PRO A 50 -10.09 -3.50 1.65
N PHE A 51 -10.53 -4.75 1.82
CA PHE A 51 -10.64 -5.40 3.12
C PHE A 51 -11.52 -4.64 4.14
N GLY A 52 -12.45 -3.80 3.68
CA GLY A 52 -13.32 -2.99 4.52
C GLY A 52 -12.66 -1.73 5.09
N TYR A 53 -11.50 -1.33 4.61
CA TYR A 53 -10.81 -0.11 5.04
C TYR A 53 -10.68 0.87 3.88
N GLY A 54 -11.02 2.13 4.15
CA GLY A 54 -10.82 3.26 3.24
C GLY A 54 -9.87 4.28 3.83
N MET A 55 -9.32 5.12 2.96
CA MET A 55 -8.44 6.23 3.37
C MET A 55 -8.90 7.52 2.70
N SER A 56 -8.91 8.61 3.47
CA SER A 56 -9.21 9.95 2.97
C SER A 56 -8.25 10.96 3.60
N VAL A 57 -8.09 12.10 2.94
CA VAL A 57 -7.36 13.25 3.47
C VAL A 57 -8.36 14.32 3.85
N VAL A 58 -8.22 14.90 5.02
CA VAL A 58 -9.05 15.99 5.52
C VAL A 58 -8.75 17.26 4.71
N LEU A 59 -9.79 17.86 4.11
CA LEU A 59 -9.63 19.00 3.20
C LEU A 59 -10.13 20.33 3.79
N SER A 60 -10.82 20.30 4.94
CA SER A 60 -11.38 21.49 5.57
C SER A 60 -11.21 21.45 7.08
N GLY A 61 -11.32 22.59 7.74
CA GLY A 61 -11.22 22.71 9.20
C GLY A 61 -12.53 22.45 9.94
N SER A 62 -13.56 21.84 9.31
CA SER A 62 -14.85 21.59 9.97
C SER A 62 -14.76 20.67 11.19
N MET A 63 -13.70 19.88 11.30
CA MET A 63 -13.44 18.96 12.40
C MET A 63 -12.33 19.41 13.35
N GLU A 64 -11.87 20.67 13.25
CA GLU A 64 -10.95 21.26 14.24
C GLU A 64 -11.63 21.24 15.64
N SER A 65 -10.99 20.94 16.70
CA SER A 65 -9.59 20.60 16.96
C SER A 65 -9.30 19.08 16.92
N ARG A 66 -10.23 18.24 16.48
CA ARG A 66 -10.07 16.78 16.47
C ARG A 66 -9.30 16.28 15.24
N LEU A 67 -9.59 16.86 14.09
CA LEU A 67 -8.90 16.58 12.82
C LEU A 67 -8.56 17.90 12.15
N SER A 68 -7.33 18.01 11.67
CA SER A 68 -6.84 19.19 10.97
C SER A 68 -6.73 18.95 9.46
N VAL A 69 -6.66 20.02 8.69
CA VAL A 69 -6.40 19.95 7.25
C VAL A 69 -5.09 19.20 7.02
N ASP A 70 -5.06 18.37 5.97
CA ASP A 70 -3.96 17.46 5.63
C ASP A 70 -3.75 16.27 6.60
N ASP A 71 -4.67 16.00 7.51
CA ASP A 71 -4.66 14.72 8.23
C ASP A 71 -5.09 13.58 7.30
N LEU A 72 -4.39 12.45 7.38
CA LEU A 72 -4.81 11.20 6.75
C LEU A 72 -5.71 10.44 7.73
N VAL A 73 -6.93 10.13 7.31
CA VAL A 73 -7.90 9.38 8.09
C VAL A 73 -8.10 7.98 7.52
N ILE A 74 -8.17 6.99 8.41
CA ILE A 74 -8.47 5.60 8.08
C ILE A 74 -9.87 5.30 8.57
N ILE A 75 -10.73 4.88 7.64
CA ILE A 75 -12.15 4.61 7.84
C ILE A 75 -12.36 3.10 7.75
N LYS A 76 -13.13 2.53 8.65
CA LYS A 76 -13.55 1.13 8.63
C LYS A 76 -15.03 1.03 8.30
N ALA A 77 -15.37 0.24 7.30
CA ALA A 77 -16.77 -0.09 6.98
C ALA A 77 -17.41 -0.84 8.16
N THR A 78 -18.59 -0.41 8.56
CA THR A 78 -19.40 -1.04 9.60
C THR A 78 -20.85 -0.61 9.42
N ASP A 79 -21.78 -1.42 9.90
CA ASP A 79 -23.21 -1.08 9.97
C ASP A 79 -23.64 -0.71 11.39
N ASN A 80 -22.71 -0.74 12.35
CA ASN A 80 -22.98 -0.43 13.75
C ASN A 80 -22.39 0.95 14.11
N TYR A 81 -23.24 1.96 14.07
CA TYR A 81 -22.91 3.36 14.39
C TYR A 81 -23.46 3.77 15.73
N LYS A 82 -22.78 4.67 16.42
CA LYS A 82 -23.17 5.25 17.70
C LYS A 82 -23.10 6.77 17.65
N VAL A 83 -23.89 7.41 18.45
CA VAL A 83 -23.75 8.85 18.73
C VAL A 83 -22.32 9.10 19.25
N ASN A 84 -21.70 10.16 18.80
CA ASN A 84 -20.30 10.56 18.96
C ASN A 84 -19.29 9.84 18.05
N ASP A 85 -19.64 8.83 17.25
CA ASP A 85 -18.76 8.31 16.23
C ASP A 85 -18.47 9.40 15.17
N ILE A 86 -17.22 9.46 14.72
CA ILE A 86 -16.83 10.27 13.56
C ILE A 86 -16.98 9.37 12.34
N VAL A 87 -17.83 9.77 11.41
CA VAL A 87 -18.13 8.98 10.20
C VAL A 87 -17.75 9.73 8.94
N LEU A 88 -17.37 8.97 7.94
CA LEU A 88 -17.24 9.47 6.58
C LEU A 88 -18.46 9.06 5.80
N PHE A 89 -19.15 10.00 5.21
CA PHE A 89 -20.34 9.79 4.41
C PHE A 89 -20.25 10.49 3.05
N GLN A 90 -21.06 10.04 2.13
CA GLN A 90 -21.16 10.64 0.80
C GLN A 90 -22.30 11.66 0.77
N ASP A 91 -21.95 12.89 0.45
CA ASP A 91 -22.90 13.97 0.15
C ASP A 91 -22.72 14.38 -1.31
N GLY A 92 -23.72 14.06 -2.13
CA GLY A 92 -23.65 14.27 -3.57
C GLY A 92 -22.42 13.62 -4.22
N ASN A 93 -21.50 14.47 -4.69
CA ASN A 93 -20.25 14.05 -5.31
C ASN A 93 -19.04 14.10 -4.38
N SER A 94 -19.21 14.55 -3.15
CA SER A 94 -18.16 14.77 -2.17
C SER A 94 -18.23 13.75 -1.03
N PHE A 95 -17.12 13.60 -0.34
CA PHE A 95 -17.05 12.90 0.93
C PHE A 95 -16.89 13.92 2.04
N VAL A 96 -17.70 13.74 3.09
CA VAL A 96 -17.70 14.59 4.29
C VAL A 96 -17.35 13.72 5.49
N ILE A 97 -16.54 14.23 6.39
CA ILE A 97 -16.21 13.57 7.65
C ILE A 97 -16.67 14.43 8.81
N HIS A 98 -17.70 13.97 9.52
CA HIS A 98 -18.31 14.69 10.66
C HIS A 98 -18.68 13.73 11.79
N ARG A 99 -19.07 14.27 12.92
CA ARG A 99 -19.49 13.52 14.11
C ARG A 99 -20.98 13.28 14.09
N ILE A 100 -21.40 12.06 14.41
CA ILE A 100 -22.82 11.74 14.63
C ILE A 100 -23.28 12.42 15.92
N ILE A 101 -24.32 13.22 15.84
CA ILE A 101 -24.97 13.86 16.99
C ILE A 101 -26.33 13.23 17.33
N GLU A 102 -27.00 12.60 16.36
CA GLU A 102 -28.28 11.95 16.56
C GLU A 102 -28.46 10.78 15.59
N ILE A 103 -29.17 9.75 16.03
CA ILE A 103 -29.58 8.60 15.22
C ILE A 103 -31.06 8.33 15.48
N ASP A 104 -31.87 8.43 14.43
CA ASP A 104 -33.27 8.09 14.45
C ASP A 104 -33.59 7.07 13.35
N GLY A 105 -33.74 5.79 13.74
CA GLY A 105 -33.95 4.70 12.81
C GLY A 105 -32.84 4.63 11.80
N ASP A 106 -33.12 4.83 10.50
CA ASP A 106 -32.18 4.85 9.41
C ASP A 106 -31.65 6.25 9.08
N THR A 107 -32.09 7.26 9.80
CA THR A 107 -31.68 8.66 9.62
C THR A 107 -30.59 9.01 10.65
N VAL A 108 -29.56 9.69 10.20
CA VAL A 108 -28.44 10.13 11.03
C VAL A 108 -28.19 11.61 10.81
N THR A 109 -28.12 12.37 11.90
CA THR A 109 -27.71 13.77 11.87
C THR A 109 -26.25 13.87 12.30
N THR A 110 -25.48 14.56 11.51
CA THR A 110 -24.04 14.79 11.77
C THR A 110 -23.75 16.27 11.98
N LYS A 111 -22.56 16.56 12.51
CA LYS A 111 -22.09 17.92 12.69
C LYS A 111 -20.55 17.94 12.70
N GLY A 112 -19.94 18.88 12.02
CA GLY A 112 -18.53 19.19 12.18
C GLY A 112 -18.22 19.77 13.55
N ASP A 113 -17.16 19.32 14.19
CA ASP A 113 -16.80 19.74 15.55
C ASP A 113 -16.60 21.27 15.67
N ALA A 114 -16.11 21.91 14.59
CA ALA A 114 -15.94 23.36 14.49
C ALA A 114 -17.14 24.11 13.89
N ASN A 115 -18.17 23.40 13.43
CA ASN A 115 -19.33 24.02 12.82
C ASN A 115 -20.30 24.55 13.87
N ASN A 116 -21.05 25.63 13.56
CA ASN A 116 -22.05 26.17 14.43
C ASN A 116 -23.43 25.46 14.31
N THR A 117 -23.71 24.91 13.13
CA THR A 117 -24.95 24.23 12.78
C THR A 117 -24.74 22.75 12.49
N ALA A 118 -25.78 21.95 12.75
CA ALA A 118 -25.82 20.56 12.30
C ALA A 118 -25.99 20.50 10.78
N ASP A 119 -25.57 19.36 10.22
CA ASP A 119 -25.81 19.04 8.82
C ASP A 119 -27.27 18.64 8.61
N GLU A 120 -27.73 18.66 7.35
CA GLU A 120 -28.99 18.05 6.97
C GLU A 120 -28.96 16.54 7.27
N PRO A 121 -30.05 15.94 7.77
CA PRO A 121 -30.09 14.51 8.05
C PRO A 121 -29.80 13.66 6.83
N ILE A 122 -28.97 12.65 7.00
CA ILE A 122 -28.55 11.71 5.96
C ILE A 122 -29.07 10.30 6.24
N ASN A 123 -29.19 9.46 5.22
CA ASN A 123 -29.49 8.05 5.39
C ASN A 123 -28.23 7.24 5.75
N LYS A 124 -28.35 6.24 6.61
CA LYS A 124 -27.23 5.33 6.97
C LYS A 124 -26.52 4.72 5.77
N SER A 125 -27.22 4.49 4.67
CA SER A 125 -26.64 3.97 3.42
C SER A 125 -25.61 4.91 2.76
N GLN A 126 -25.63 6.20 3.12
CA GLN A 126 -24.66 7.18 2.64
C GLN A 126 -23.34 7.10 3.42
N ILE A 127 -23.35 6.50 4.62
CA ILE A 127 -22.17 6.35 5.46
C ILE A 127 -21.27 5.25 4.89
N LYS A 128 -20.01 5.57 4.68
CA LYS A 128 -18.99 4.62 4.19
C LYS A 128 -18.31 3.87 5.34
N GLY A 129 -18.27 4.47 6.52
CA GLY A 129 -17.72 3.85 7.71
C GLY A 129 -17.33 4.86 8.78
N VAL A 130 -16.73 4.33 9.85
CA VAL A 130 -16.33 5.05 11.06
C VAL A 130 -14.82 5.30 11.03
N LEU A 131 -14.38 6.46 11.52
CA LEU A 131 -12.98 6.77 11.76
C LEU A 131 -12.40 5.82 12.80
N VAL A 132 -11.34 5.11 12.43
CA VAL A 132 -10.61 4.20 13.34
C VAL A 132 -9.23 4.69 13.68
N TYR A 133 -8.61 5.46 12.79
CA TYR A 133 -7.27 6.00 13.00
C TYR A 133 -7.05 7.25 12.16
N ASP A 134 -6.22 8.16 12.66
CA ASP A 134 -5.78 9.36 11.95
C ASP A 134 -4.26 9.56 12.10
N ILE A 135 -3.64 10.12 11.06
CA ILE A 135 -2.21 10.44 11.02
C ILE A 135 -2.08 11.91 10.64
N THR A 136 -1.68 12.71 11.61
CA THR A 136 -1.59 14.17 11.45
C THR A 136 -0.59 14.56 10.38
N GLY A 137 -1.01 15.44 9.46
CA GLY A 137 -0.17 16.05 8.42
C GLY A 137 0.33 15.08 7.34
N PHE A 138 -0.17 13.84 7.29
CA PHE A 138 0.30 12.84 6.31
C PHE A 138 -0.37 12.95 4.95
N GLY A 139 -1.36 13.82 4.80
CA GLY A 139 -2.10 14.02 3.56
C GLY A 139 -1.23 14.52 2.40
N ALA A 140 -0.28 15.39 2.67
CA ALA A 140 0.68 15.86 1.66
C ALA A 140 1.47 14.69 1.04
N VAL A 141 1.95 13.75 1.87
CA VAL A 141 2.64 12.53 1.41
C VAL A 141 1.73 11.67 0.56
N VAL A 142 0.49 11.46 1.01
CA VAL A 142 -0.52 10.69 0.25
C VAL A 142 -0.80 11.32 -1.11
N ASN A 143 -0.90 12.64 -1.18
CA ASN A 143 -1.14 13.36 -2.43
C ASN A 143 0.03 13.22 -3.42
N ILE A 144 1.27 13.22 -2.94
CA ILE A 144 2.45 12.94 -3.76
C ILE A 144 2.42 11.48 -4.28
N LEU A 145 2.14 10.51 -3.40
CA LEU A 145 2.09 9.09 -3.76
C LEU A 145 0.98 8.74 -4.76
N LYS A 146 -0.12 9.51 -4.75
CA LYS A 146 -1.23 9.33 -5.72
C LYS A 146 -0.88 9.79 -7.14
N GLN A 147 0.20 10.55 -7.32
CA GLN A 147 0.60 11.03 -8.65
C GLN A 147 1.15 9.87 -9.50
N PRO A 148 0.70 9.70 -10.75
CA PRO A 148 1.16 8.61 -11.60
C PRO A 148 2.68 8.67 -11.88
N VAL A 149 3.26 9.87 -11.88
CA VAL A 149 4.71 10.07 -12.02
C VAL A 149 5.48 9.38 -10.89
N PHE A 150 4.97 9.45 -9.65
CA PHE A 150 5.63 8.83 -8.50
C PHE A 150 5.62 7.29 -8.58
N LEU A 151 4.53 6.71 -9.08
CA LEU A 151 4.45 5.28 -9.35
C LEU A 151 5.49 4.85 -10.40
N ILE A 152 5.63 5.62 -11.49
CA ILE A 152 6.63 5.37 -12.54
C ILE A 152 8.04 5.44 -11.95
N LEU A 153 8.33 6.42 -11.11
CA LEU A 153 9.63 6.56 -10.44
C LEU A 153 9.95 5.38 -9.52
N ILE A 154 8.97 4.90 -8.74
CA ILE A 154 9.14 3.71 -7.89
C ILE A 154 9.46 2.48 -8.73
N LEU A 155 8.72 2.27 -9.82
CA LEU A 155 8.96 1.13 -10.73
C LEU A 155 10.32 1.21 -11.39
N ALA A 156 10.73 2.39 -11.86
CA ALA A 156 12.03 2.62 -12.45
C ALA A 156 13.16 2.38 -11.44
N ALA A 157 13.02 2.89 -10.21
CA ALA A 157 13.99 2.65 -9.14
C ALA A 157 14.10 1.16 -8.79
N ALA A 158 12.98 0.45 -8.67
CA ALA A 158 12.97 -0.99 -8.43
C ALA A 158 13.63 -1.77 -9.57
N PHE A 159 13.39 -1.39 -10.82
CA PHE A 159 14.05 -1.98 -11.99
C PHE A 159 15.56 -1.76 -11.94
N LEU A 160 16.02 -0.53 -11.71
CA LEU A 160 17.44 -0.18 -11.61
C LEU A 160 18.14 -0.95 -10.48
N LEU A 161 17.50 -1.06 -9.31
CA LEU A 161 18.03 -1.80 -8.17
C LEU A 161 18.18 -3.30 -8.50
N THR A 162 17.22 -3.90 -9.20
CA THR A 162 17.29 -5.29 -9.60
C THR A 162 18.36 -5.52 -10.67
N GLU A 163 18.48 -4.63 -11.65
CA GLU A 163 19.50 -4.68 -12.69
C GLU A 163 20.91 -4.53 -12.11
N PHE A 164 21.12 -3.57 -11.21
CA PHE A 164 22.38 -3.38 -10.53
C PHE A 164 22.79 -4.60 -9.68
N SER A 165 21.83 -5.18 -8.98
CA SER A 165 22.05 -6.40 -8.18
C SER A 165 22.40 -7.60 -9.07
N TYR A 166 21.75 -7.71 -10.23
CA TYR A 166 22.02 -8.79 -11.20
C TYR A 166 23.42 -8.67 -11.82
N ARG A 167 23.81 -7.46 -12.24
CA ARG A 167 25.15 -7.21 -12.83
C ARG A 167 26.25 -7.54 -11.83
N LYS A 168 26.10 -7.16 -10.57
CA LYS A 168 27.07 -7.47 -9.52
C LYS A 168 27.23 -8.98 -9.28
N GLU A 169 26.13 -9.73 -9.30
CA GLU A 169 26.17 -11.19 -9.13
C GLU A 169 26.88 -11.86 -10.32
N LYS A 170 26.55 -11.45 -11.55
CA LYS A 170 27.18 -11.98 -12.76
C LYS A 170 28.69 -11.70 -12.82
N HIS A 171 29.16 -10.57 -12.32
CA HIS A 171 30.59 -10.22 -12.29
C HIS A 171 31.35 -11.15 -11.34
N ILE A 172 30.81 -11.45 -10.16
CA ILE A 172 31.41 -12.36 -9.17
C ILE A 172 31.48 -13.78 -9.73
N ASP A 173 30.39 -14.28 -10.35
CA ASP A 173 30.37 -15.62 -10.95
C ASP A 173 31.40 -15.76 -12.08
N THR A 174 31.65 -14.69 -12.83
CA THR A 174 32.64 -14.69 -13.94
C THR A 174 34.05 -14.70 -13.40
N GLU A 175 34.34 -13.94 -12.33
CA GLU A 175 35.67 -13.95 -11.70
C GLU A 175 35.99 -15.32 -11.08
N GLU A 176 35.06 -15.94 -10.37
CA GLU A 176 35.24 -17.29 -9.80
C GLU A 176 35.50 -18.35 -10.91
N LEU A 177 34.75 -18.25 -12.03
CA LEU A 177 34.96 -19.14 -13.18
C LEU A 177 36.34 -18.99 -13.82
N ASP A 178 36.85 -17.78 -13.92
CA ASP A 178 38.15 -17.51 -14.50
C ASP A 178 39.30 -17.94 -13.56
N GLU A 179 39.11 -17.81 -12.24
CA GLU A 179 40.06 -18.39 -11.26
C GLU A 179 40.10 -19.92 -11.33
N ILE A 180 38.94 -20.57 -11.42
CA ILE A 180 38.85 -22.04 -11.56
C ILE A 180 39.52 -22.49 -12.85
N LYS A 181 39.35 -21.79 -13.98
CA LYS A 181 40.02 -22.12 -15.25
C LYS A 181 41.53 -21.99 -15.14
N LYS A 182 42.03 -20.93 -14.49
CA LYS A 182 43.47 -20.75 -14.25
C LYS A 182 44.04 -21.91 -13.43
N MET A 183 43.41 -22.29 -12.34
CA MET A 183 43.84 -23.43 -11.52
C MET A 183 43.86 -24.75 -12.31
N ILE A 184 42.86 -24.98 -13.17
CA ILE A 184 42.83 -26.17 -14.04
C ILE A 184 43.98 -26.17 -15.05
N GLU A 185 44.34 -25.01 -15.62
CA GLU A 185 45.47 -24.89 -16.55
C GLU A 185 46.81 -25.16 -15.83
N GLU A 186 47.02 -24.67 -14.64
CA GLU A 186 48.22 -24.92 -13.83
C GLU A 186 48.35 -26.39 -13.50
N LEU A 187 47.29 -27.05 -13.05
CA LEU A 187 47.30 -28.50 -12.77
C LEU A 187 47.55 -29.36 -14.02
N LYS A 188 47.18 -28.88 -15.22
CA LYS A 188 47.49 -29.58 -16.49
C LYS A 188 48.95 -29.40 -16.89
N LYS A 189 49.60 -28.28 -16.55
CA LYS A 189 51.04 -28.05 -16.81
C LYS A 189 51.91 -28.94 -15.91
N ASP A 190 51.54 -29.09 -14.64
CA ASP A 190 52.28 -29.91 -13.68
C ASP A 190 52.17 -31.45 -13.94
N LYS A 191 51.19 -31.86 -14.75
CA LYS A 191 51.00 -33.28 -15.14
C LYS A 191 51.58 -33.65 -16.48
N LYS A 192 52.28 -32.74 -17.19
CA LYS A 192 53.03 -33.11 -18.40
C LYS A 192 54.42 -33.60 -17.99
N PRO A 193 54.79 -34.90 -18.32
CA PRO A 193 56.07 -35.46 -18.02
C PRO A 193 57.20 -34.79 -18.83
#